data_cc7587980c72c10f2c28759782e98f26
#
_entry.id   cc7587980c72c10f2c28759782e98f26
#
_cell.length_a   1.000
_cell.length_b   1.000
_cell.length_c   1.000
_cell.angle_alpha   90.00
_cell.angle_beta   90.00
_cell.angle_gamma   90.00
#
_symmetry.space_group_name_H-M   'P 1'
#
loop_
_entity.id
_entity.type
_entity.pdbx_description
1 polymer ?
#
loop_
_entity_poly.entity_id
_entity_poly.type
_entity_poly.pdbx_seq_one_letter_code
_entity_poly.pdbx_strand_id
1 'polypeptide(L)'
;SALWMAAGFLWILDASINISMEPFRSLVADKLPESQRSYGFVVQTLIIGIGTWVASNLPWFVTLLGAKNEAAPGEIPESVFYAFAIGAFVFISSILFTVFKTSEAPPEDMDEFLSNKKKNSGLLFGVKEIYENILGMPKVMKQLGVVQFFSWFAFFTMWSSATPALTGSVFGAPYPASDAVNFDVLNSAYNEAANAVSSSMGVYGLSSMAFALVLTFYTSRLQINRKIIHSLSLAAGGVGFIWMLFLSPESSNNLKWCFALIGISWGSILSMPYAILSDKIPKEKMGVYMGIFNMFIVFPQIIAALGGINWLTSQLGNTFLGIQLINSMVLAGICLLLGSIITLFIKEKSFS
;
A
#
# COMPACT_ATOMS: atom_id res chain seq x y z
N SER A 1 10.19 6.12 -26.71
CA SER A 1 10.11 7.44 -26.02
C SER A 1 8.86 7.58 -25.16
N ALA A 2 7.66 7.16 -25.60
CA ALA A 2 6.43 7.25 -24.80
C ALA A 2 6.51 6.46 -23.48
N LEU A 3 7.13 5.28 -23.49
CA LEU A 3 7.30 4.45 -22.29
C LEU A 3 8.15 5.16 -21.21
N TRP A 4 9.23 5.83 -21.61
CA TRP A 4 10.08 6.58 -20.66
C TRP A 4 9.36 7.80 -20.09
N MET A 5 8.51 8.47 -20.89
CA MET A 5 7.69 9.57 -20.39
C MET A 5 6.65 9.06 -19.38
N ALA A 6 5.95 7.97 -19.70
CA ALA A 6 4.99 7.37 -18.79
C ALA A 6 5.65 6.93 -17.47
N ALA A 7 6.79 6.27 -17.52
CA ALA A 7 7.57 5.90 -16.35
C ALA A 7 8.00 7.14 -15.53
N GLY A 8 8.47 8.21 -16.19
CA GLY A 8 8.84 9.46 -15.54
C GLY A 8 7.68 10.13 -14.82
N PHE A 9 6.51 10.20 -15.45
CA PHE A 9 5.30 10.76 -14.80
C PHE A 9 4.81 9.91 -13.63
N LEU A 10 4.89 8.57 -13.71
CA LEU A 10 4.58 7.70 -12.59
C LEU A 10 5.52 7.92 -11.41
N TRP A 11 6.81 8.13 -11.65
CA TRP A 11 7.78 8.45 -10.60
C TRP A 11 7.48 9.79 -9.93
N ILE A 12 7.14 10.82 -10.71
CA ILE A 12 6.76 12.13 -10.18
C ILE A 12 5.49 12.01 -9.35
N LEU A 13 4.50 11.25 -9.81
CA LEU A 13 3.25 11.01 -9.09
C LEU A 13 3.51 10.29 -7.76
N ASP A 14 4.29 9.20 -7.78
CA ASP A 14 4.61 8.43 -6.59
C ASP A 14 5.38 9.28 -5.56
N ALA A 15 6.40 10.02 -6.01
CA ALA A 15 7.13 10.96 -5.14
C ALA A 15 6.21 12.02 -4.54
N SER A 16 5.28 12.59 -5.33
CA SER A 16 4.34 13.60 -4.87
C SER A 16 3.37 13.06 -3.81
N ILE A 17 2.87 11.84 -4.01
CA ILE A 17 2.00 11.15 -3.04
C ILE A 17 2.75 10.91 -1.73
N ASN A 18 3.98 10.40 -1.79
CA ASN A 18 4.78 10.13 -0.61
C ASN A 18 5.15 11.40 0.15
N ILE A 19 5.49 12.49 -0.54
CA ILE A 19 5.77 13.79 0.08
C ILE A 19 4.53 14.37 0.77
N SER A 20 3.34 14.21 0.18
CA SER A 20 2.09 14.74 0.75
C SER A 20 1.54 13.88 1.89
N MET A 21 1.84 12.60 1.92
CA MET A 21 1.27 11.64 2.88
C MET A 21 1.71 11.92 4.32
N GLU A 22 2.99 12.24 4.55
CA GLU A 22 3.50 12.47 5.91
C GLU A 22 2.95 13.74 6.57
N PRO A 23 2.84 14.91 5.90
CA PRO A 23 2.11 16.06 6.44
C PRO A 23 0.66 15.76 6.80
N PHE A 24 -0.04 14.94 6.00
CA PHE A 24 -1.41 14.54 6.33
C PHE A 24 -1.50 13.69 7.59
N ARG A 25 -0.56 12.78 7.81
CA ARG A 25 -0.48 11.98 9.04
C ARG A 25 -0.13 12.82 10.25
N SER A 26 0.84 13.73 10.09
CA SER A 26 1.21 14.70 11.15
C SER A 26 0.02 15.58 11.52
N LEU A 27 -0.72 16.08 10.54
CA LEU A 27 -1.88 16.92 10.76
C LEU A 27 -2.94 16.24 11.65
N VAL A 28 -3.19 14.94 11.44
CA VAL A 28 -4.09 14.16 12.31
C VAL A 28 -3.58 14.12 13.74
N ALA A 29 -2.28 13.90 13.92
CA ALA A 29 -1.66 13.84 15.25
C ALA A 29 -1.63 15.20 15.95
N ASP A 30 -1.47 16.30 15.20
CA ASP A 30 -1.35 17.66 15.73
C ASP A 30 -2.72 18.28 16.06
N LYS A 31 -3.74 17.95 15.27
CA LYS A 31 -5.11 18.50 15.44
C LYS A 31 -5.94 17.76 16.48
N LEU A 32 -5.64 16.49 16.74
CA LEU A 32 -6.42 15.68 17.67
C LEU A 32 -5.72 15.53 19.02
N PRO A 33 -6.46 15.68 20.15
CA PRO A 33 -5.93 15.35 21.46
C PRO A 33 -5.51 13.88 21.51
N GLU A 34 -4.54 13.55 22.38
CA GLU A 34 -3.99 12.19 22.49
C GLU A 34 -5.06 11.10 22.62
N SER A 35 -6.14 11.39 23.36
CA SER A 35 -7.28 10.48 23.54
C SER A 35 -8.04 10.16 22.25
N GLN A 36 -7.97 11.01 21.23
CA GLN A 36 -8.69 10.89 19.96
C GLN A 36 -7.79 10.49 18.77
N ARG A 37 -6.47 10.49 18.91
CA ARG A 37 -5.53 10.18 17.82
C ARG A 37 -5.79 8.80 17.22
N SER A 38 -5.95 7.80 18.06
CA SER A 38 -6.26 6.44 17.59
C SER A 38 -7.54 6.40 16.76
N TYR A 39 -8.58 7.11 17.20
CA TYR A 39 -9.83 7.24 16.47
C TYR A 39 -9.62 7.96 15.12
N GLY A 40 -8.83 9.03 15.09
CA GLY A 40 -8.51 9.76 13.87
C GLY A 40 -7.83 8.88 12.82
N PHE A 41 -6.84 8.08 13.20
CA PHE A 41 -6.18 7.14 12.29
C PHE A 41 -7.10 6.02 11.80
N VAL A 42 -8.05 5.59 12.63
CA VAL A 42 -9.05 4.60 12.21
C VAL A 42 -10.02 5.19 11.19
N VAL A 43 -10.51 6.41 11.42
CA VAL A 43 -11.35 7.12 10.44
C VAL A 43 -10.59 7.33 9.13
N GLN A 44 -9.31 7.66 9.19
CA GLN A 44 -8.46 7.75 8.01
C GLN A 44 -8.40 6.39 7.27
N THR A 45 -8.19 5.29 7.98
CA THR A 45 -8.16 3.94 7.38
C THR A 45 -9.51 3.57 6.77
N LEU A 46 -10.61 3.95 7.41
CA LEU A 46 -11.98 3.78 6.89
C LEU A 46 -12.14 4.48 5.54
N ILE A 47 -11.76 5.75 5.47
CA ILE A 47 -11.86 6.56 4.24
C ILE A 47 -10.94 6.00 3.14
N ILE A 48 -9.72 5.55 3.49
CA ILE A 48 -8.80 4.89 2.56
C ILE A 48 -9.45 3.61 1.99
N GLY A 49 -10.09 2.79 2.82
CA GLY A 49 -10.77 1.57 2.38
C GLY A 49 -11.90 1.86 1.38
N ILE A 50 -12.74 2.84 1.67
CA ILE A 50 -13.80 3.30 0.77
C ILE A 50 -13.20 3.82 -0.54
N GLY A 51 -12.18 4.68 -0.45
CA GLY A 51 -11.50 5.26 -1.61
C GLY A 51 -10.86 4.18 -2.50
N THR A 52 -10.23 3.18 -1.91
CA THR A 52 -9.65 2.04 -2.63
C THR A 52 -10.73 1.26 -3.40
N TRP A 53 -11.85 0.98 -2.77
CA TRP A 53 -12.96 0.28 -3.43
C TRP A 53 -13.53 1.12 -4.59
N VAL A 54 -13.80 2.40 -4.38
CA VAL A 54 -14.31 3.31 -5.42
C VAL A 54 -13.32 3.39 -6.59
N ALA A 55 -12.04 3.64 -6.30
CA ALA A 55 -11.01 3.77 -7.33
C ALA A 55 -10.83 2.48 -8.15
N SER A 56 -10.86 1.31 -7.49
CA SER A 56 -10.74 0.01 -8.16
C SER A 56 -11.91 -0.32 -9.09
N ASN A 57 -13.09 0.23 -8.81
CA ASN A 57 -14.28 0.04 -9.64
C ASN A 57 -14.52 1.22 -10.61
N LEU A 58 -13.72 2.27 -10.57
CA LEU A 58 -13.95 3.48 -11.35
C LEU A 58 -13.97 3.24 -12.86
N PRO A 59 -13.08 2.43 -13.46
CA PRO A 59 -13.16 2.09 -14.89
C PRO A 59 -14.52 1.45 -15.27
N TRP A 60 -15.02 0.56 -14.42
CA TRP A 60 -16.34 -0.06 -14.62
C TRP A 60 -17.47 0.96 -14.49
N PHE A 61 -17.45 1.86 -13.51
CA PHE A 61 -18.46 2.90 -13.36
C PHE A 61 -18.53 3.82 -14.58
N VAL A 62 -17.38 4.25 -15.12
CA VAL A 62 -17.39 5.12 -16.32
C VAL A 62 -17.81 4.37 -17.58
N THR A 63 -17.58 3.06 -17.66
CA THR A 63 -18.11 2.21 -18.74
C THR A 63 -19.64 2.15 -18.70
N LEU A 64 -20.23 2.07 -17.51
CA LEU A 64 -21.70 2.16 -17.36
C LEU A 64 -22.27 3.51 -17.82
N LEU A 65 -21.47 4.57 -17.79
CA LEU A 65 -21.82 5.90 -18.27
C LEU A 65 -21.56 6.08 -19.78
N GLY A 66 -21.11 5.03 -20.47
CA GLY A 66 -20.94 5.00 -21.92
C GLY A 66 -19.49 5.15 -22.41
N ALA A 67 -18.49 5.21 -21.52
CA ALA A 67 -17.08 5.20 -21.93
C ALA A 67 -16.69 3.84 -22.52
N LYS A 68 -15.91 3.86 -23.60
CA LYS A 68 -15.42 2.62 -24.24
C LYS A 68 -14.33 1.99 -23.40
N ASN A 69 -14.42 0.67 -23.20
CA ASN A 69 -13.42 -0.12 -22.51
C ASN A 69 -12.41 -0.78 -23.46
N GLU A 70 -12.56 -0.56 -24.76
CA GLU A 70 -11.71 -1.10 -25.82
C GLU A 70 -11.00 0.05 -26.52
N ALA A 71 -9.76 -0.20 -26.95
CA ALA A 71 -8.95 0.75 -27.71
C ALA A 71 -8.10 0.00 -28.73
N ALA A 72 -7.67 0.68 -29.79
CA ALA A 72 -6.74 0.14 -30.78
C ALA A 72 -5.38 -0.20 -30.14
N PRO A 73 -4.58 -1.07 -30.77
CA PRO A 73 -3.24 -1.42 -30.27
C PRO A 73 -2.37 -0.17 -30.02
N GLY A 74 -1.90 -0.01 -28.77
CA GLY A 74 -1.09 1.14 -28.36
C GLY A 74 -1.89 2.37 -27.92
N GLU A 75 -3.21 2.33 -27.92
CA GLU A 75 -4.09 3.36 -27.36
C GLU A 75 -4.58 2.99 -25.95
N ILE A 76 -4.99 3.99 -25.18
CA ILE A 76 -5.52 3.82 -23.83
C ILE A 76 -7.06 3.81 -23.91
N PRO A 77 -7.78 2.82 -23.36
CA PRO A 77 -9.23 2.82 -23.30
C PRO A 77 -9.79 4.08 -22.62
N GLU A 78 -10.91 4.59 -23.13
CA GLU A 78 -11.58 5.78 -22.56
C GLU A 78 -11.93 5.58 -21.08
N SER A 79 -12.33 4.36 -20.69
CA SER A 79 -12.63 4.01 -19.30
C SER A 79 -11.42 4.25 -18.36
N VAL A 80 -10.24 3.90 -18.80
CA VAL A 80 -8.99 4.10 -18.04
C VAL A 80 -8.64 5.60 -18.01
N PHE A 81 -8.73 6.29 -19.15
CA PHE A 81 -8.46 7.73 -19.23
C PHE A 81 -9.36 8.53 -18.27
N TYR A 82 -10.68 8.30 -18.31
CA TYR A 82 -11.61 9.00 -17.42
C TYR A 82 -11.42 8.63 -15.95
N ALA A 83 -11.09 7.37 -15.65
CA ALA A 83 -10.79 6.96 -14.28
C ALA A 83 -9.58 7.73 -13.71
N PHE A 84 -8.50 7.87 -14.48
CA PHE A 84 -7.34 8.67 -14.07
C PHE A 84 -7.66 10.16 -13.97
N ALA A 85 -8.42 10.72 -14.91
CA ALA A 85 -8.82 12.14 -14.90
C ALA A 85 -9.67 12.48 -13.65
N ILE A 86 -10.65 11.64 -13.32
CA ILE A 86 -11.48 11.78 -12.11
C ILE A 86 -10.61 11.66 -10.86
N GLY A 87 -9.74 10.65 -10.80
CA GLY A 87 -8.81 10.45 -9.69
C GLY A 87 -7.90 11.67 -9.46
N ALA A 88 -7.31 12.22 -10.52
CA ALA A 88 -6.47 13.41 -10.47
C ALA A 88 -7.26 14.64 -9.95
N PHE A 89 -8.49 14.85 -10.46
CA PHE A 89 -9.35 15.95 -10.03
C PHE A 89 -9.70 15.84 -8.54
N VAL A 90 -10.13 14.68 -8.08
CA VAL A 90 -10.46 14.43 -6.67
C VAL A 90 -9.24 14.61 -5.77
N PHE A 91 -8.07 14.10 -6.18
CA PHE A 91 -6.82 14.22 -5.43
C PHE A 91 -6.42 15.69 -5.25
N ILE A 92 -6.32 16.45 -6.34
CA ILE A 92 -5.95 17.87 -6.29
C ILE A 92 -6.96 18.67 -5.48
N SER A 93 -8.26 18.46 -5.71
CA SER A 93 -9.32 19.20 -5.01
C SER A 93 -9.30 18.94 -3.51
N SER A 94 -9.06 17.69 -3.08
CA SER A 94 -9.00 17.33 -1.66
C SER A 94 -7.79 17.96 -0.96
N ILE A 95 -6.63 17.98 -1.61
CA ILE A 95 -5.43 18.64 -1.07
C ILE A 95 -5.66 20.15 -0.95
N LEU A 96 -6.13 20.79 -2.01
CA LEU A 96 -6.41 22.23 -2.00
C LEU A 96 -7.45 22.60 -0.93
N PHE A 97 -8.53 21.81 -0.80
CA PHE A 97 -9.51 21.99 0.26
C PHE A 97 -8.86 21.94 1.64
N THR A 98 -8.00 20.97 1.90
CA THR A 98 -7.30 20.85 3.19
C THR A 98 -6.38 22.03 3.43
N VAL A 99 -5.57 22.42 2.46
CA VAL A 99 -4.64 23.57 2.57
C VAL A 99 -5.38 24.88 2.86
N PHE A 100 -6.52 25.14 2.21
CA PHE A 100 -7.28 26.38 2.41
C PHE A 100 -8.17 26.38 3.65
N LYS A 101 -8.58 25.21 4.15
CA LYS A 101 -9.52 25.11 5.28
C LYS A 101 -8.85 24.76 6.62
N THR A 102 -7.61 24.30 6.60
CA THR A 102 -6.92 23.89 7.82
C THR A 102 -5.82 24.88 8.16
N SER A 103 -5.86 25.42 9.37
CA SER A 103 -4.78 26.23 9.94
C SER A 103 -3.97 25.40 10.93
N GLU A 104 -2.67 25.49 10.91
CA GLU A 104 -1.79 24.90 11.92
C GLU A 104 -1.57 25.89 13.06
N ALA A 105 -1.44 25.38 14.29
CA ALA A 105 -1.07 26.22 15.44
C ALA A 105 0.43 26.54 15.33
N PRO A 106 0.85 27.78 15.62
CA PRO A 106 2.26 28.12 15.68
C PRO A 106 2.92 27.35 16.84
N PRO A 107 4.26 27.13 16.81
CA PRO A 107 5.00 26.55 17.91
C PRO A 107 4.75 27.33 19.22
N GLU A 108 4.69 26.63 20.35
CA GLU A 108 4.46 27.26 21.67
C GLU A 108 5.57 28.25 22.03
N ASP A 109 6.81 27.96 21.67
CA ASP A 109 7.97 28.86 21.79
C ASP A 109 8.56 29.14 20.41
N MET A 110 8.20 30.29 19.84
CA MET A 110 8.66 30.73 18.52
C MET A 110 10.15 31.10 18.53
N ASP A 111 10.65 31.64 19.62
CA ASP A 111 12.05 32.09 19.75
C ASP A 111 12.97 30.88 19.85
N GLU A 112 12.59 29.87 20.63
CA GLU A 112 13.32 28.59 20.68
C GLU A 112 13.29 27.90 19.33
N PHE A 113 12.13 27.84 18.67
CA PHE A 113 11.99 27.24 17.33
C PHE A 113 12.90 27.94 16.30
N LEU A 114 12.91 29.27 16.26
CA LEU A 114 13.74 30.05 15.34
C LEU A 114 15.24 29.91 15.65
N SER A 115 15.61 29.86 16.93
CA SER A 115 16.98 29.63 17.39
C SER A 115 17.48 28.25 16.96
N ASN A 116 16.68 27.21 17.20
CA ASN A 116 16.98 25.84 16.80
C ASN A 116 17.05 25.69 15.27
N LYS A 117 16.17 26.33 14.53
CA LYS A 117 16.18 26.36 13.07
C LYS A 117 17.43 27.03 12.50
N LYS A 118 17.92 28.11 13.13
CA LYS A 118 19.17 28.78 12.73
C LYS A 118 20.41 27.95 13.04
N LYS A 119 20.48 27.31 14.21
CA LYS A 119 21.62 26.46 14.61
C LYS A 119 21.71 25.18 13.76
N ASN A 120 20.58 24.66 13.32
CA ASN A 120 20.45 23.39 12.64
C ASN A 120 20.16 23.54 11.14
N SER A 121 20.45 24.70 10.55
CA SER A 121 20.23 24.99 9.12
C SER A 121 21.43 24.51 8.28
N GLY A 122 21.18 23.51 7.44
CA GLY A 122 22.16 23.06 6.43
C GLY A 122 21.84 21.62 5.99
N LEU A 123 21.93 21.36 4.70
CA LEU A 123 21.70 20.03 4.11
C LEU A 123 22.59 18.96 4.75
N LEU A 124 23.85 19.29 5.02
CA LEU A 124 24.82 18.41 5.66
C LEU A 124 24.45 18.10 7.12
N PHE A 125 23.89 19.06 7.85
CA PHE A 125 23.44 18.84 9.22
C PHE A 125 22.24 17.89 9.24
N GLY A 126 21.25 18.10 8.35
CA GLY A 126 20.09 17.21 8.23
C GLY A 126 20.48 15.77 7.88
N VAL A 127 21.41 15.59 6.94
CA VAL A 127 21.91 14.25 6.58
C VAL A 127 22.64 13.59 7.76
N LYS A 128 23.46 14.34 8.49
CA LYS A 128 24.16 13.83 9.69
C LYS A 128 23.17 13.45 10.78
N GLU A 129 22.18 14.27 11.04
CA GLU A 129 21.13 14.00 12.02
C GLU A 129 20.33 12.73 11.67
N ILE A 130 19.94 12.57 10.41
CA ILE A 130 19.27 11.36 9.93
C ILE A 130 20.17 10.13 10.16
N TYR A 131 21.43 10.21 9.79
CA TYR A 131 22.39 9.13 9.96
C TYR A 131 22.56 8.71 11.44
N GLU A 132 22.73 9.69 12.33
CA GLU A 132 22.83 9.45 13.78
C GLU A 132 21.54 8.82 14.34
N ASN A 133 20.38 9.28 13.91
CA ASN A 133 19.10 8.71 14.32
C ASN A 133 18.87 7.29 13.72
N ILE A 134 19.37 6.99 12.52
CA ILE A 134 19.35 5.62 11.95
C ILE A 134 20.21 4.69 12.82
N LEU A 135 21.39 5.10 13.24
CA LEU A 135 22.24 4.29 14.10
C LEU A 135 21.64 4.11 15.50
N GLY A 136 21.02 5.18 16.02
CA GLY A 136 20.35 5.20 17.32
C GLY A 136 18.93 4.61 17.34
N MET A 137 18.44 4.08 16.25
CA MET A 137 17.07 3.52 16.18
C MET A 137 16.77 2.51 17.29
N PRO A 138 15.61 2.60 17.95
CA PRO A 138 15.15 1.59 18.90
C PRO A 138 15.13 0.19 18.28
N LYS A 139 15.47 -0.83 19.07
CA LYS A 139 15.49 -2.22 18.58
C LYS A 139 14.15 -2.66 17.98
N VAL A 140 13.05 -2.25 18.60
CA VAL A 140 11.68 -2.51 18.10
C VAL A 140 11.47 -1.90 16.72
N MET A 141 11.96 -0.69 16.48
CA MET A 141 11.86 -0.03 15.17
C MET A 141 12.64 -0.79 14.10
N LYS A 142 13.84 -1.29 14.40
CA LYS A 142 14.62 -2.14 13.47
C LYS A 142 13.87 -3.41 13.12
N GLN A 143 13.27 -4.07 14.12
CA GLN A 143 12.48 -5.30 13.90
C GLN A 143 11.22 -5.03 13.07
N LEU A 144 10.48 -3.97 13.41
CA LEU A 144 9.32 -3.53 12.61
C LEU A 144 9.72 -3.12 11.20
N GLY A 145 10.88 -2.49 11.02
CA GLY A 145 11.41 -2.13 9.71
C GLY A 145 11.58 -3.34 8.78
N VAL A 146 12.08 -4.46 9.32
CA VAL A 146 12.17 -5.72 8.55
C VAL A 146 10.79 -6.25 8.19
N VAL A 147 9.82 -6.21 9.12
CA VAL A 147 8.42 -6.60 8.82
C VAL A 147 7.82 -5.72 7.75
N GLN A 148 8.02 -4.40 7.84
CA GLN A 148 7.54 -3.44 6.84
C GLN A 148 8.18 -3.69 5.48
N PHE A 149 9.48 -4.01 5.44
CA PHE A 149 10.16 -4.36 4.20
C PHE A 149 9.43 -5.48 3.44
N PHE A 150 9.17 -6.60 4.10
CA PHE A 150 8.46 -7.74 3.48
C PHE A 150 7.01 -7.39 3.12
N SER A 151 6.33 -6.68 3.99
CA SER A 151 4.93 -6.29 3.79
C SER A 151 4.78 -5.37 2.57
N TRP A 152 5.58 -4.32 2.48
CA TRP A 152 5.49 -3.36 1.38
C TRP A 152 6.04 -3.90 0.07
N PHE A 153 7.05 -4.77 0.11
CA PHE A 153 7.48 -5.52 -1.08
C PHE A 153 6.34 -6.38 -1.64
N ALA A 154 5.60 -7.08 -0.76
CA ALA A 154 4.46 -7.89 -1.16
C ALA A 154 3.34 -7.06 -1.80
N PHE A 155 2.95 -5.95 -1.16
CA PHE A 155 1.90 -5.08 -1.69
C PHE A 155 2.30 -4.38 -2.98
N PHE A 156 3.54 -3.91 -3.10
CA PHE A 156 4.02 -3.34 -4.35
C PHE A 156 4.04 -4.37 -5.48
N THR A 157 4.44 -5.61 -5.17
CA THR A 157 4.37 -6.73 -6.12
C THR A 157 2.93 -6.98 -6.58
N MET A 158 1.96 -6.95 -5.67
CA MET A 158 0.54 -7.05 -6.01
C MET A 158 0.12 -5.92 -6.94
N TRP A 159 0.35 -4.67 -6.57
CA TRP A 159 -0.11 -3.52 -7.36
C TRP A 159 0.50 -3.48 -8.76
N SER A 160 1.75 -3.90 -8.91
CA SER A 160 2.44 -3.88 -10.20
C SER A 160 2.15 -5.10 -11.08
N SER A 161 1.82 -6.25 -10.49
CA SER A 161 1.78 -7.52 -11.23
C SER A 161 0.44 -8.26 -11.17
N ALA A 162 -0.52 -7.85 -10.32
CA ALA A 162 -1.75 -8.61 -10.13
C ALA A 162 -2.59 -8.71 -11.42
N THR A 163 -2.78 -7.60 -12.14
CA THR A 163 -3.59 -7.63 -13.37
C THR A 163 -3.02 -8.61 -14.40
N PRO A 164 -1.77 -8.48 -14.91
CA PRO A 164 -1.24 -9.40 -15.90
C PRO A 164 -1.12 -10.83 -15.39
N ALA A 165 -0.85 -11.03 -14.09
CA ALA A 165 -0.76 -12.36 -13.50
C ALA A 165 -2.10 -13.07 -13.44
N LEU A 166 -3.15 -12.38 -13.00
CA LEU A 166 -4.44 -12.98 -12.71
C LEU A 166 -5.32 -13.10 -13.96
N THR A 167 -5.27 -12.13 -14.89
CA THR A 167 -5.99 -12.25 -16.18
C THR A 167 -5.55 -13.49 -16.94
N GLY A 168 -4.24 -13.76 -17.01
CA GLY A 168 -3.72 -14.94 -17.68
C GLY A 168 -3.97 -16.23 -16.92
N SER A 169 -3.66 -16.26 -15.61
CA SER A 169 -3.63 -17.52 -14.84
C SER A 169 -5.01 -17.91 -14.30
N VAL A 170 -5.83 -16.95 -13.86
CA VAL A 170 -7.13 -17.23 -13.24
C VAL A 170 -8.25 -17.15 -14.25
N PHE A 171 -8.22 -16.20 -15.19
CA PHE A 171 -9.29 -16.00 -16.17
C PHE A 171 -8.99 -16.63 -17.53
N GLY A 172 -7.76 -17.09 -17.78
CA GLY A 172 -7.36 -17.64 -19.09
C GLY A 172 -7.35 -16.59 -20.21
N ALA A 173 -7.28 -15.30 -19.88
CA ALA A 173 -7.31 -14.17 -20.80
C ALA A 173 -6.02 -13.33 -20.67
N PRO A 174 -4.86 -13.82 -21.14
CA PRO A 174 -3.62 -13.06 -21.16
C PRO A 174 -3.71 -11.87 -22.12
N TYR A 175 -2.87 -10.84 -21.88
CA TYR A 175 -2.78 -9.73 -22.83
C TYR A 175 -2.37 -10.23 -24.22
N PRO A 176 -3.13 -9.91 -25.29
CA PRO A 176 -2.84 -10.42 -26.64
C PRO A 176 -1.60 -9.75 -27.24
N ALA A 177 -0.88 -10.49 -28.08
CA ALA A 177 0.16 -9.92 -28.93
C ALA A 177 -0.47 -8.94 -29.93
N SER A 178 0.22 -7.82 -30.24
CA SER A 178 -0.30 -6.78 -31.12
C SER A 178 -0.55 -7.23 -32.58
N ASP A 179 0.07 -8.34 -32.99
CA ASP A 179 -0.05 -8.99 -34.29
C ASP A 179 -0.98 -10.21 -34.28
N ALA A 180 -1.71 -10.45 -33.20
CA ALA A 180 -2.63 -11.57 -33.08
C ALA A 180 -3.78 -11.46 -34.10
N VAL A 181 -4.07 -12.58 -34.80
CA VAL A 181 -5.12 -12.63 -35.85
C VAL A 181 -6.50 -12.21 -35.33
N ASN A 182 -6.79 -12.48 -34.06
CA ASN A 182 -8.06 -12.14 -33.40
C ASN A 182 -7.85 -11.11 -32.30
N PHE A 183 -7.00 -10.10 -32.53
CA PHE A 183 -6.62 -9.13 -31.49
C PHE A 183 -7.81 -8.51 -30.76
N ASP A 184 -8.85 -8.05 -31.48
CA ASP A 184 -9.99 -7.36 -30.88
C ASP A 184 -10.76 -8.26 -29.90
N VAL A 185 -10.98 -9.54 -30.28
CA VAL A 185 -11.67 -10.50 -29.42
C VAL A 185 -10.85 -10.83 -28.18
N LEU A 186 -9.56 -11.06 -28.35
CA LEU A 186 -8.66 -11.37 -27.25
C LEU A 186 -8.47 -10.16 -26.32
N ASN A 187 -8.40 -8.97 -26.89
CA ASN A 187 -8.28 -7.72 -26.12
C ASN A 187 -9.56 -7.41 -25.33
N SER A 188 -10.73 -7.67 -25.91
CA SER A 188 -12.01 -7.56 -25.19
C SER A 188 -12.04 -8.52 -23.99
N ALA A 189 -11.71 -9.79 -24.19
CA ALA A 189 -11.63 -10.78 -23.11
C ALA A 189 -10.63 -10.38 -22.01
N TYR A 190 -9.45 -9.87 -22.39
CA TYR A 190 -8.47 -9.35 -21.45
C TYR A 190 -9.03 -8.18 -20.63
N ASN A 191 -9.69 -7.22 -21.27
CA ASN A 191 -10.23 -6.04 -20.59
C ASN A 191 -11.37 -6.40 -19.64
N GLU A 192 -12.22 -7.35 -19.99
CA GLU A 192 -13.23 -7.89 -19.07
C GLU A 192 -12.59 -8.57 -17.86
N ALA A 193 -11.59 -9.41 -18.08
CA ALA A 193 -10.83 -10.05 -17.02
C ALA A 193 -10.10 -9.02 -16.13
N ALA A 194 -9.50 -7.98 -16.72
CA ALA A 194 -8.82 -6.91 -16.00
C ALA A 194 -9.79 -6.12 -15.10
N ASN A 195 -10.99 -5.84 -15.58
CA ASN A 195 -12.05 -5.22 -14.77
C ASN A 195 -12.49 -6.13 -13.61
N ALA A 196 -12.63 -7.44 -13.85
CA ALA A 196 -12.95 -8.40 -12.79
C ALA A 196 -11.85 -8.51 -11.75
N VAL A 197 -10.57 -8.50 -12.15
CA VAL A 197 -9.41 -8.43 -11.24
C VAL A 197 -9.45 -7.14 -10.44
N SER A 198 -9.63 -5.99 -11.09
CA SER A 198 -9.68 -4.68 -10.43
C SER A 198 -10.81 -4.59 -9.41
N SER A 199 -12.00 -5.05 -9.77
CA SER A 199 -13.15 -5.12 -8.86
C SER A 199 -12.89 -6.04 -7.67
N SER A 200 -12.27 -7.20 -7.90
CA SER A 200 -11.86 -8.12 -6.83
C SER A 200 -10.79 -7.50 -5.93
N MET A 201 -9.83 -6.78 -6.51
CA MET A 201 -8.86 -5.98 -5.74
C MET A 201 -9.55 -4.95 -4.86
N GLY A 202 -10.62 -4.29 -5.31
CA GLY A 202 -11.38 -3.35 -4.47
C GLY A 202 -11.87 -3.94 -3.16
N VAL A 203 -12.09 -5.26 -3.11
CA VAL A 203 -12.53 -5.95 -1.89
C VAL A 203 -11.49 -5.88 -0.78
N TYR A 204 -10.19 -5.82 -1.08
CA TYR A 204 -9.20 -5.67 0.00
C TYR A 204 -9.35 -4.33 0.75
N GLY A 205 -9.75 -3.27 0.06
CA GLY A 205 -10.05 -1.99 0.70
C GLY A 205 -11.22 -2.08 1.67
N LEU A 206 -12.33 -2.68 1.24
CA LEU A 206 -13.51 -2.89 2.10
C LEU A 206 -13.21 -3.82 3.28
N SER A 207 -12.47 -4.90 3.03
CA SER A 207 -12.06 -5.83 4.09
C SER A 207 -11.12 -5.18 5.11
N SER A 208 -10.18 -4.34 4.64
CA SER A 208 -9.32 -3.53 5.51
C SER A 208 -10.13 -2.58 6.38
N MET A 209 -11.12 -1.92 5.81
CA MET A 209 -12.05 -1.04 6.51
C MET A 209 -12.82 -1.82 7.60
N ALA A 210 -13.42 -2.94 7.23
CA ALA A 210 -14.17 -3.79 8.17
C ALA A 210 -13.27 -4.27 9.32
N PHE A 211 -12.05 -4.70 9.00
CA PHE A 211 -11.05 -5.10 9.99
C PHE A 211 -10.68 -3.95 10.93
N ALA A 212 -10.45 -2.74 10.40
CA ALA A 212 -10.17 -1.55 11.21
C ALA A 212 -11.33 -1.21 12.15
N LEU A 213 -12.58 -1.28 11.68
CA LEU A 213 -13.77 -1.08 12.52
C LEU A 213 -13.86 -2.10 13.65
N VAL A 214 -13.68 -3.40 13.35
CA VAL A 214 -13.66 -4.47 14.34
C VAL A 214 -12.57 -4.22 15.38
N LEU A 215 -11.35 -3.90 14.94
CA LEU A 215 -10.26 -3.59 15.86
C LEU A 215 -10.59 -2.40 16.76
N THR A 216 -11.20 -1.35 16.24
CA THR A 216 -11.59 -0.17 17.02
C THR A 216 -12.56 -0.56 18.15
N PHE A 217 -13.52 -1.39 17.82
CA PHE A 217 -14.50 -1.90 18.80
C PHE A 217 -13.84 -2.72 19.90
N TYR A 218 -12.89 -3.58 19.53
CA TYR A 218 -12.16 -4.41 20.48
C TYR A 218 -11.15 -3.62 21.32
N THR A 219 -10.38 -2.71 20.69
CA THR A 219 -9.35 -1.92 21.37
C THR A 219 -9.91 -0.90 22.35
N SER A 220 -11.17 -0.47 22.14
CA SER A 220 -11.85 0.41 23.08
C SER A 220 -12.26 -0.28 24.39
N ARG A 221 -12.29 -1.61 24.41
CA ARG A 221 -12.81 -2.39 25.54
C ARG A 221 -11.81 -3.39 26.13
N LEU A 222 -10.84 -3.85 25.34
CA LEU A 222 -9.91 -4.90 25.72
C LEU A 222 -8.48 -4.50 25.36
N GLN A 223 -7.55 -4.84 26.23
CA GLN A 223 -6.13 -4.77 25.90
C GLN A 223 -5.80 -5.92 24.93
N ILE A 224 -5.42 -5.58 23.71
CA ILE A 224 -5.10 -6.58 22.69
C ILE A 224 -3.58 -6.70 22.54
N ASN A 225 -3.12 -7.90 22.26
CA ASN A 225 -1.74 -8.13 21.88
C ASN A 225 -1.55 -7.73 20.40
N ARG A 226 -1.12 -6.49 20.18
CA ARG A 226 -0.94 -5.88 18.84
C ARG A 226 -0.03 -6.73 17.94
N LYS A 227 1.01 -7.34 18.51
CA LYS A 227 1.96 -8.21 17.83
C LYS A 227 1.28 -9.47 17.28
N ILE A 228 0.47 -10.15 18.10
CA ILE A 228 -0.25 -11.36 17.65
C ILE A 228 -1.26 -11.01 16.56
N ILE A 229 -2.01 -9.92 16.73
CA ILE A 229 -2.98 -9.48 15.73
C ILE A 229 -2.26 -9.15 14.41
N HIS A 230 -1.14 -8.44 14.48
CA HIS A 230 -0.38 -8.10 13.27
C HIS A 230 0.16 -9.36 12.57
N SER A 231 0.74 -10.28 13.33
CA SER A 231 1.23 -11.56 12.79
C SER A 231 0.12 -12.36 12.12
N LEU A 232 -1.02 -12.58 12.80
CA LEU A 232 -2.16 -13.31 12.24
C LEU A 232 -2.75 -12.63 11.00
N SER A 233 -2.80 -11.31 11.00
CA SER A 233 -3.27 -10.54 9.84
C SER A 233 -2.34 -10.71 8.64
N LEU A 234 -1.02 -10.62 8.84
CA LEU A 234 -0.05 -10.88 7.78
C LEU A 234 -0.14 -12.31 7.25
N ALA A 235 -0.32 -13.30 8.14
CA ALA A 235 -0.54 -14.69 7.75
C ALA A 235 -1.79 -14.85 6.88
N ALA A 236 -2.91 -14.22 7.26
CA ALA A 236 -4.14 -14.24 6.47
C ALA A 236 -3.91 -13.69 5.06
N GLY A 237 -3.23 -12.54 4.92
CA GLY A 237 -2.90 -12.00 3.61
C GLY A 237 -1.97 -12.91 2.80
N GLY A 238 -0.97 -13.51 3.44
CA GLY A 238 -0.07 -14.46 2.82
C GLY A 238 -0.80 -15.69 2.27
N VAL A 239 -1.74 -16.24 3.05
CA VAL A 239 -2.62 -17.33 2.61
C VAL A 239 -3.50 -16.87 1.44
N GLY A 240 -4.05 -15.65 1.49
CA GLY A 240 -4.84 -15.08 0.41
C GLY A 240 -4.07 -15.04 -0.92
N PHE A 241 -2.83 -14.58 -0.90
CA PHE A 241 -1.97 -14.58 -2.09
C PHE A 241 -1.67 -15.98 -2.62
N ILE A 242 -1.31 -16.92 -1.74
CA ILE A 242 -0.99 -18.31 -2.15
C ILE A 242 -2.23 -19.02 -2.66
N TRP A 243 -3.41 -18.72 -2.12
CA TRP A 243 -4.66 -19.32 -2.60
C TRP A 243 -4.94 -18.99 -4.07
N MET A 244 -4.51 -17.83 -4.57
CA MET A 244 -4.66 -17.47 -5.98
C MET A 244 -4.03 -18.48 -6.95
N LEU A 245 -2.96 -19.20 -6.53
CA LEU A 245 -2.31 -20.22 -7.31
C LEU A 245 -3.25 -21.39 -7.71
N PHE A 246 -4.25 -21.65 -6.86
CA PHE A 246 -5.19 -22.79 -7.01
C PHE A 246 -6.50 -22.38 -7.69
N LEU A 247 -6.62 -21.12 -8.16
CA LEU A 247 -7.80 -20.66 -8.88
C LEU A 247 -7.69 -20.99 -10.37
N SER A 248 -8.84 -21.30 -10.97
CA SER A 248 -9.05 -21.51 -12.39
C SER A 248 -10.19 -20.63 -12.89
N PRO A 249 -10.47 -20.53 -14.20
CA PRO A 249 -11.60 -19.78 -14.72
C PRO A 249 -12.95 -20.16 -14.08
N GLU A 250 -13.16 -21.43 -13.77
CA GLU A 250 -14.38 -21.94 -13.12
C GLU A 250 -14.51 -21.47 -11.67
N SER A 251 -13.38 -21.23 -11.00
CA SER A 251 -13.31 -20.79 -9.59
C SER A 251 -12.93 -19.31 -9.43
N SER A 252 -12.86 -18.55 -10.53
CA SER A 252 -12.45 -17.13 -10.56
C SER A 252 -13.25 -16.23 -9.58
N ASN A 253 -14.52 -16.56 -9.33
CA ASN A 253 -15.34 -15.88 -8.33
C ASN A 253 -14.76 -15.91 -6.90
N ASN A 254 -13.87 -16.85 -6.60
CA ASN A 254 -13.20 -16.93 -5.30
C ASN A 254 -12.08 -15.91 -5.15
N LEU A 255 -11.65 -15.25 -6.23
CA LEU A 255 -10.62 -14.23 -6.19
C LEU A 255 -10.92 -13.11 -5.19
N LYS A 256 -12.18 -12.71 -5.07
CA LYS A 256 -12.64 -11.73 -4.08
C LYS A 256 -12.34 -12.13 -2.63
N TRP A 257 -12.39 -13.42 -2.31
CA TRP A 257 -12.07 -13.91 -0.97
C TRP A 257 -10.57 -13.91 -0.70
N CYS A 258 -9.76 -14.16 -1.73
CA CYS A 258 -8.31 -13.99 -1.65
C CYS A 258 -7.98 -12.53 -1.30
N PHE A 259 -8.57 -11.57 -2.00
CA PHE A 259 -8.40 -10.15 -1.71
C PHE A 259 -9.00 -9.72 -0.38
N ALA A 260 -10.08 -10.36 0.10
CA ALA A 260 -10.60 -10.11 1.44
C ALA A 260 -9.59 -10.47 2.53
N LEU A 261 -8.90 -11.60 2.41
CA LEU A 261 -7.81 -11.99 3.31
C LEU A 261 -6.62 -11.02 3.24
N ILE A 262 -6.25 -10.57 2.04
CA ILE A 262 -5.20 -9.57 1.83
C ILE A 262 -5.59 -8.23 2.48
N GLY A 263 -6.87 -7.86 2.44
CA GLY A 263 -7.36 -6.64 3.08
C GLY A 263 -7.20 -6.64 4.60
N ILE A 264 -7.31 -7.79 5.26
CA ILE A 264 -7.03 -7.92 6.69
C ILE A 264 -5.57 -7.55 6.98
N SER A 265 -4.62 -8.04 6.16
CA SER A 265 -3.21 -7.67 6.33
C SER A 265 -2.97 -6.19 6.06
N TRP A 266 -3.62 -5.61 5.04
CA TRP A 266 -3.51 -4.19 4.73
C TRP A 266 -3.96 -3.29 5.87
N GLY A 267 -5.14 -3.56 6.45
CA GLY A 267 -5.63 -2.81 7.62
C GLY A 267 -4.68 -2.90 8.82
N SER A 268 -4.05 -4.05 9.01
CA SER A 268 -3.05 -4.23 10.07
C SER A 268 -1.74 -3.51 9.78
N ILE A 269 -1.25 -3.50 8.53
CA ILE A 269 -0.02 -2.80 8.12
C ILE A 269 -0.15 -1.29 8.30
N LEU A 270 -1.33 -0.73 8.06
CA LEU A 270 -1.61 0.69 8.23
C LEU A 270 -1.75 1.12 9.70
N SER A 271 -2.00 0.20 10.64
CA SER A 271 -2.32 0.52 12.02
C SER A 271 -1.32 -0.03 13.04
N MET A 272 -1.07 -1.33 13.03
CA MET A 272 -0.34 -2.01 14.11
C MET A 272 1.12 -1.61 14.25
N PRO A 273 1.92 -1.51 13.18
CA PRO A 273 3.31 -1.09 13.29
C PRO A 273 3.46 0.30 13.90
N TYR A 274 2.60 1.23 13.51
CA TYR A 274 2.59 2.59 14.04
C TYR A 274 2.17 2.64 15.50
N ALA A 275 1.16 1.84 15.89
CA ALA A 275 0.73 1.72 17.27
C ALA A 275 1.80 1.11 18.18
N ILE A 276 2.57 0.12 17.70
CA ILE A 276 3.68 -0.47 18.44
C ILE A 276 4.85 0.50 18.52
N LEU A 277 5.13 1.23 17.44
CA LEU A 277 6.27 2.13 17.34
C LEU A 277 6.08 3.40 18.18
N SER A 278 4.90 4.00 18.14
CA SER A 278 4.60 5.27 18.83
C SER A 278 4.83 5.21 20.35
N ASP A 279 4.66 4.02 20.95
CA ASP A 279 4.91 3.80 22.38
C ASP A 279 6.41 3.68 22.73
N LYS A 280 7.30 3.62 21.73
CA LYS A 280 8.75 3.37 21.91
C LYS A 280 9.63 4.50 21.44
N ILE A 281 9.05 5.50 20.81
CA ILE A 281 9.76 6.69 20.30
C ILE A 281 9.58 7.84 21.28
N PRO A 282 10.67 8.55 21.64
CA PRO A 282 10.57 9.81 22.38
C PRO A 282 9.71 10.83 21.61
N LYS A 283 8.84 11.55 22.31
CA LYS A 283 7.92 12.53 21.69
C LYS A 283 8.67 13.59 20.88
N GLU A 284 9.81 14.04 21.40
CA GLU A 284 10.66 15.08 20.79
C GLU A 284 11.29 14.64 19.46
N LYS A 285 11.40 13.33 19.23
CA LYS A 285 11.98 12.74 18.02
C LYS A 285 10.95 12.01 17.15
N MET A 286 9.67 12.15 17.47
CA MET A 286 8.60 11.41 16.80
C MET A 286 8.63 11.64 15.27
N GLY A 287 8.71 12.89 14.81
CA GLY A 287 8.71 13.21 13.38
C GLY A 287 9.91 12.61 12.64
N VAL A 288 11.10 12.72 13.21
CA VAL A 288 12.33 12.17 12.59
C VAL A 288 12.27 10.66 12.49
N TYR A 289 11.87 9.98 13.56
CA TYR A 289 11.75 8.51 13.53
C TYR A 289 10.60 8.01 12.64
N MET A 290 9.49 8.73 12.53
CA MET A 290 8.44 8.39 11.58
C MET A 290 8.92 8.55 10.14
N GLY A 291 9.67 9.62 9.83
CA GLY A 291 10.30 9.79 8.53
C GLY A 291 11.30 8.67 8.20
N ILE A 292 12.14 8.26 9.16
CA ILE A 292 13.06 7.12 8.99
C ILE A 292 12.26 5.81 8.82
N PHE A 293 11.15 5.65 9.55
CA PHE A 293 10.29 4.46 9.41
C PHE A 293 9.66 4.37 8.03
N ASN A 294 9.33 5.51 7.41
CA ASN A 294 8.85 5.55 6.04
C ASN A 294 9.90 5.04 5.02
N MET A 295 11.19 5.11 5.31
CA MET A 295 12.22 4.52 4.45
C MET A 295 12.03 3.00 4.31
N PHE A 296 11.55 2.31 5.35
CA PHE A 296 11.24 0.88 5.30
C PHE A 296 9.99 0.57 4.45
N ILE A 297 9.23 1.58 4.08
CA ILE A 297 8.12 1.49 3.12
C ILE A 297 8.64 1.69 1.69
N VAL A 298 9.42 2.73 1.47
CA VAL A 298 9.87 3.15 0.13
C VAL A 298 10.98 2.24 -0.40
N PHE A 299 11.92 1.85 0.43
CA PHE A 299 13.08 1.06 0.01
C PHE A 299 12.72 -0.30 -0.62
N PRO A 300 11.81 -1.12 -0.03
CA PRO A 300 11.37 -2.36 -0.68
C PRO A 300 10.66 -2.13 -2.02
N GLN A 301 9.94 -1.04 -2.17
CA GLN A 301 9.28 -0.69 -3.44
C GLN A 301 10.31 -0.35 -4.53
N ILE A 302 11.38 0.38 -4.18
CA ILE A 302 12.49 0.66 -5.09
C ILE A 302 13.15 -0.63 -5.54
N ILE A 303 13.47 -1.55 -4.61
CA ILE A 303 14.06 -2.85 -4.95
C ILE A 303 13.14 -3.64 -5.87
N ALA A 304 11.86 -3.68 -5.57
CA ALA A 304 10.86 -4.35 -6.38
C ALA A 304 10.81 -3.78 -7.81
N ALA A 305 10.76 -2.45 -7.93
CA ALA A 305 10.70 -1.73 -9.21
C ALA A 305 11.98 -1.89 -10.05
N LEU A 306 13.15 -1.93 -9.43
CA LEU A 306 14.44 -2.12 -10.11
C LEU A 306 14.69 -3.57 -10.60
N GLY A 307 13.68 -4.42 -10.59
CA GLY A 307 13.74 -5.77 -11.12
C GLY A 307 13.77 -6.87 -10.05
N GLY A 308 13.65 -6.52 -8.76
CA GLY A 308 13.64 -7.49 -7.66
C GLY A 308 12.51 -8.49 -7.80
N ILE A 309 11.33 -8.08 -8.25
CA ILE A 309 10.19 -8.96 -8.52
C ILE A 309 10.55 -9.98 -9.60
N ASN A 310 11.03 -9.50 -10.76
CA ASN A 310 11.33 -10.36 -11.90
C ASN A 310 12.45 -11.34 -11.59
N TRP A 311 13.49 -10.89 -10.89
CA TRP A 311 14.59 -11.76 -10.49
C TRP A 311 14.15 -12.85 -9.51
N LEU A 312 13.39 -12.50 -8.47
CA LEU A 312 12.90 -13.45 -7.47
C LEU A 312 11.88 -14.43 -8.07
N THR A 313 10.96 -13.95 -8.91
CA THR A 313 9.98 -14.84 -9.56
C THR A 313 10.64 -15.80 -10.54
N SER A 314 11.71 -15.38 -11.21
CA SER A 314 12.48 -16.29 -12.07
C SER A 314 13.17 -17.40 -11.27
N GLN A 315 13.70 -17.09 -10.07
CA GLN A 315 14.28 -18.11 -9.19
C GLN A 315 13.23 -19.12 -8.71
N LEU A 316 12.04 -18.66 -8.32
CA LEU A 316 10.92 -19.53 -7.96
C LEU A 316 10.50 -20.42 -9.12
N GLY A 317 10.42 -19.87 -10.34
CA GLY A 317 10.07 -20.60 -11.54
C GLY A 317 11.02 -21.75 -11.87
N ASN A 318 12.31 -21.51 -11.76
CA ASN A 318 13.33 -22.50 -12.09
C ASN A 318 13.44 -23.64 -11.06
N THR A 319 12.98 -23.45 -9.84
CA THR A 319 13.19 -24.36 -8.72
C THR A 319 11.93 -25.04 -8.20
N PHE A 320 10.75 -24.46 -8.36
CA PHE A 320 9.56 -24.90 -7.60
C PHE A 320 8.26 -24.98 -8.41
N LEU A 321 7.93 -24.01 -9.28
CA LEU A 321 6.58 -23.83 -9.84
C LEU A 321 6.53 -23.64 -11.37
N GLY A 322 7.66 -23.68 -12.07
CA GLY A 322 7.73 -23.24 -13.48
C GLY A 322 7.61 -21.71 -13.62
N ILE A 323 8.11 -21.15 -14.71
CA ILE A 323 8.03 -19.69 -14.95
C ILE A 323 6.61 -19.33 -15.36
N GLN A 324 5.81 -18.84 -14.43
CA GLN A 324 4.46 -18.35 -14.67
C GLN A 324 4.27 -16.97 -14.03
N LEU A 325 3.44 -16.15 -14.63
CA LEU A 325 3.13 -14.80 -14.10
C LEU A 325 2.54 -14.84 -12.68
N ILE A 326 1.82 -15.90 -12.34
CA ILE A 326 1.23 -16.12 -11.00
C ILE A 326 2.29 -16.22 -9.89
N ASN A 327 3.55 -16.55 -10.22
CA ASN A 327 4.64 -16.64 -9.25
C ASN A 327 4.89 -15.30 -8.54
N SER A 328 4.53 -14.17 -9.13
CA SER A 328 4.59 -12.87 -8.46
C SER A 328 3.63 -12.80 -7.26
N MET A 329 2.45 -13.38 -7.37
CA MET A 329 1.50 -13.46 -6.26
C MET A 329 1.97 -14.43 -5.18
N VAL A 330 2.55 -15.56 -5.58
CA VAL A 330 3.18 -16.51 -4.63
C VAL A 330 4.32 -15.84 -3.87
N LEU A 331 5.17 -15.07 -4.55
CA LEU A 331 6.24 -14.29 -3.93
C LEU A 331 5.70 -13.30 -2.90
N ALA A 332 4.65 -12.56 -3.25
CA ALA A 332 3.98 -11.66 -2.31
C ALA A 332 3.45 -12.41 -1.08
N GLY A 333 2.85 -13.58 -1.27
CA GLY A 333 2.39 -14.44 -0.19
C GLY A 333 3.51 -14.89 0.74
N ILE A 334 4.63 -15.36 0.17
CA ILE A 334 5.82 -15.75 0.95
C ILE A 334 6.35 -14.58 1.77
N CYS A 335 6.44 -13.38 1.18
CA CYS A 335 6.88 -12.18 1.88
C CYS A 335 5.98 -11.86 3.08
N LEU A 336 4.66 -11.93 2.95
CA LEU A 336 3.75 -11.69 4.08
C LEU A 336 3.87 -12.77 5.16
N LEU A 337 4.04 -14.04 4.79
CA LEU A 337 4.26 -15.11 5.76
C LEU A 337 5.58 -14.95 6.52
N LEU A 338 6.65 -14.55 5.83
CA LEU A 338 7.91 -14.21 6.49
C LEU A 338 7.73 -13.03 7.44
N GLY A 339 7.05 -11.96 7.01
CA GLY A 339 6.70 -10.82 7.86
C GLY A 339 5.90 -11.23 9.09
N SER A 340 4.93 -12.15 8.93
CA SER A 340 4.15 -12.74 10.03
C SER A 340 5.04 -13.42 11.06
N ILE A 341 5.92 -14.31 10.62
CA ILE A 341 6.85 -15.04 11.49
C ILE A 341 7.78 -14.07 12.23
N ILE A 342 8.38 -13.12 11.51
CA ILE A 342 9.31 -12.13 12.10
C ILE A 342 8.59 -11.28 13.15
N THR A 343 7.32 -10.94 12.93
CA THR A 343 6.50 -10.16 13.87
C THR A 343 6.42 -10.84 15.24
N LEU A 344 6.39 -12.16 15.33
CA LEU A 344 6.35 -12.90 16.58
C LEU A 344 7.60 -12.70 17.45
N PHE A 345 8.73 -12.37 16.83
CA PHE A 345 10.00 -12.13 17.54
C PHE A 345 10.18 -10.67 18.00
N ILE A 346 9.23 -9.78 17.71
CA ILE A 346 9.28 -8.41 18.21
C ILE A 346 9.12 -8.43 19.73
N LYS A 347 10.09 -7.80 20.42
CA LYS A 347 10.05 -7.67 21.88
C LYS A 347 9.15 -6.50 22.28
N GLU A 348 7.87 -6.75 22.38
CA GLU A 348 6.94 -5.84 23.06
C GLU A 348 6.95 -6.15 24.56
N LYS A 349 7.02 -5.10 25.44
CA LYS A 349 6.77 -5.36 26.87
C LYS A 349 5.38 -5.93 27.00
N SER A 350 5.26 -7.15 27.51
CA SER A 350 3.98 -7.68 27.93
C SER A 350 3.42 -6.72 28.98
N PHE A 351 2.22 -6.23 28.77
CA PHE A 351 1.46 -5.58 29.83
C PHE A 351 1.20 -6.66 30.90
N SER A 352 1.95 -6.57 32.00
CA SER A 352 1.65 -7.30 33.23
C SER A 352 0.59 -6.53 34.01
#